data_7cc29746d188d54f96ea465c567b1421
#
_entry.id   7cc29746d188d54f96ea465c567b1421
#
_cell.length_a   1.000
_cell.length_b   1.000
_cell.length_c   1.000
_cell.angle_alpha   90.00
_cell.angle_beta   90.00
_cell.angle_gamma   90.00
#
_symmetry.space_group_name_H-M   'P 1'
#
loop_
_entity.id
_entity.type
_entity.pdbx_description
1 polymer ?
#
loop_
_entity_poly.entity_id
_entity_poly.type
_entity_poly.pdbx_seq_one_letter_code
_entity_poly.pdbx_strand_id
1 'polypeptide(L)'
;QMCIRDRSVVERRNTIPILANVLIEAKGDNVSFRATDLDIEILDRVTGVVERPGTSTVSAVTLHEIVRKLPDGSLVTLADDGASGRLTVEAGRSNFSLATLPKEDFPEMTTSEYTVDFTVSAMTLRRLFDKSKFAISTEETRYYLNGVYLHVAKGDDGDVLRCVATDGHRLARIDADLPENAKQMPGIIVPRKTVGEVRKLLDDDDAQIVVSVSETKVRFVTQDVTLTSKVIDGTFPDYSRVIPSGNTRKLEVDAADFAKAVDRVATVSSERSRAVKMSLDEDRLIL
;
A
#
# COMPACT_ATOMS: atom_id res chain seq x y z
N GLN A 1 15.26 7.19 5.52
CA GLN A 1 14.06 6.29 5.40
C GLN A 1 12.84 7.04 4.86
N MET A 2 12.59 8.26 5.27
CA MET A 2 11.48 9.14 4.96
C MET A 2 11.23 9.33 3.45
N CYS A 3 12.22 9.79 2.71
CA CYS A 3 12.07 10.09 1.27
C CYS A 3 11.80 8.86 0.36
N ILE A 4 11.92 7.63 0.87
CA ILE A 4 11.67 6.42 0.08
C ILE A 4 10.17 6.15 -0.04
N ARG A 5 9.40 6.45 1.01
CA ARG A 5 7.94 6.23 1.07
C ARG A 5 7.21 7.19 0.15
N ASP A 6 7.53 8.47 0.23
CA ASP A 6 6.87 9.52 -0.57
C ASP A 6 7.11 9.35 -2.07
N ARG A 7 8.33 8.94 -2.46
CA ARG A 7 8.67 8.68 -3.86
C ARG A 7 7.83 7.59 -4.50
N SER A 8 7.39 6.59 -3.74
CA SER A 8 6.69 5.43 -4.31
C SER A 8 5.27 5.75 -4.76
N VAL A 9 4.67 6.79 -4.18
CA VAL A 9 3.34 7.29 -4.58
C VAL A 9 3.45 8.12 -5.85
N VAL A 10 4.54 8.89 -6.02
CA VAL A 10 4.76 9.78 -7.17
C VAL A 10 5.02 8.97 -8.45
N GLU A 11 4.23 9.20 -9.48
CA GLU A 11 4.42 8.59 -10.80
C GLU A 11 5.51 9.33 -11.59
N ARG A 12 6.42 8.57 -12.22
CA ARG A 12 7.53 9.12 -13.01
C ARG A 12 7.10 9.89 -14.26
N ARG A 13 5.92 9.61 -14.79
CA ARG A 13 5.35 10.25 -15.98
C ARG A 13 3.94 10.72 -15.63
N ASN A 14 3.86 11.92 -15.06
CA ASN A 14 2.59 12.57 -14.82
C ASN A 14 2.43 13.76 -15.79
N THR A 15 1.23 13.94 -16.33
CA THR A 15 0.90 15.09 -17.17
C THR A 15 0.74 16.38 -16.37
N ILE A 16 0.57 16.26 -15.06
CA ILE A 16 0.43 17.37 -14.10
C ILE A 16 1.76 17.52 -13.34
N PRO A 17 2.58 18.56 -13.63
CA PRO A 17 3.95 18.66 -13.10
C PRO A 17 4.03 18.66 -11.58
N ILE A 18 3.09 19.28 -10.87
CA ILE A 18 3.10 19.37 -9.40
C ILE A 18 3.02 18.01 -8.72
N LEU A 19 2.38 17.01 -9.35
CA LEU A 19 2.28 15.65 -8.82
C LEU A 19 3.61 14.88 -8.83
N ALA A 20 4.64 15.41 -9.52
CA ALA A 20 6.00 14.90 -9.42
C ALA A 20 6.76 15.46 -8.21
N ASN A 21 6.18 16.43 -7.52
CA ASN A 21 6.77 17.08 -6.36
C ASN A 21 6.25 16.47 -5.04
N VAL A 22 7.04 16.64 -4.01
CA VAL A 22 6.63 16.49 -2.62
C VAL A 22 6.42 17.87 -2.02
N LEU A 23 5.30 18.07 -1.32
CA LEU A 23 5.03 19.26 -0.51
C LEU A 23 5.70 19.08 0.84
N ILE A 24 6.54 20.05 1.21
CA ILE A 24 7.26 20.08 2.49
C ILE A 24 6.66 21.22 3.30
N GLU A 25 6.17 20.92 4.49
CA GLU A 25 5.67 21.94 5.43
C GLU A 25 6.45 21.85 6.74
N ALA A 26 7.04 22.97 7.15
CA ALA A 26 7.73 23.13 8.42
C ALA A 26 6.92 24.01 9.36
N LYS A 27 6.51 23.46 10.53
CA LYS A 27 5.70 24.17 11.52
C LYS A 27 5.94 23.64 12.93
N GLY A 28 6.22 24.54 13.89
CA GLY A 28 6.59 24.16 15.25
C GLY A 28 7.88 23.34 15.23
N ASP A 29 7.87 22.15 15.82
CA ASP A 29 9.01 21.22 15.84
C ASP A 29 8.83 20.06 14.84
N ASN A 30 7.94 20.24 13.85
CA ASN A 30 7.61 19.19 12.90
C ASN A 30 7.87 19.64 11.46
N VAL A 31 8.39 18.71 10.68
CA VAL A 31 8.46 18.81 9.22
C VAL A 31 7.62 17.69 8.64
N SER A 32 6.66 18.04 7.81
CA SER A 32 5.83 17.07 7.11
C SER A 32 6.14 17.04 5.62
N PHE A 33 6.02 15.86 5.06
CA PHE A 33 6.20 15.57 3.64
C PHE A 33 4.92 14.97 3.10
N ARG A 34 4.35 15.58 2.07
CA ARG A 34 3.11 15.11 1.45
C ARG A 34 3.33 14.83 -0.02
N ALA A 35 2.93 13.66 -0.47
CA ALA A 35 2.97 13.25 -1.87
C ALA A 35 1.63 12.64 -2.27
N THR A 36 1.19 12.85 -3.51
CA THR A 36 -0.08 12.34 -4.02
C THR A 36 -0.01 12.10 -5.53
N ASP A 37 -0.83 11.16 -6.01
CA ASP A 37 -1.16 10.96 -7.42
C ASP A 37 -2.65 11.22 -7.72
N LEU A 38 -3.37 11.85 -6.80
CA LEU A 38 -4.81 12.12 -6.77
C LEU A 38 -5.68 10.93 -6.32
N ASP A 39 -5.15 9.72 -6.31
CA ASP A 39 -5.86 8.53 -5.84
C ASP A 39 -5.32 8.02 -4.51
N ILE A 40 -4.03 8.24 -4.28
CA ILE A 40 -3.35 7.97 -3.00
C ILE A 40 -2.65 9.24 -2.54
N GLU A 41 -2.74 9.55 -1.26
CA GLU A 41 -1.96 10.56 -0.59
C GLU A 41 -1.18 9.91 0.57
N ILE A 42 0.10 10.22 0.67
CA ILE A 42 0.93 9.88 1.81
C ILE A 42 1.39 11.16 2.51
N LEU A 43 1.29 11.18 3.82
CA LEU A 43 1.77 12.25 4.69
C LEU A 43 2.68 11.62 5.73
N ASP A 44 3.96 11.95 5.67
CA ASP A 44 4.99 11.52 6.62
C ASP A 44 5.38 12.72 7.50
N ARG A 45 5.56 12.50 8.81
CA ARG A 45 5.94 13.54 9.78
C ARG A 45 7.20 13.15 10.50
N VAL A 46 8.10 14.13 10.64
CA VAL A 46 9.31 13.97 11.41
C VAL A 46 9.53 15.17 12.31
N THR A 47 10.14 14.93 13.46
CA THR A 47 10.61 16.00 14.33
C THR A 47 11.86 16.62 13.75
N GLY A 48 11.92 17.95 13.73
CA GLY A 48 13.05 18.71 13.24
C GLY A 48 13.12 20.09 13.89
N VAL A 49 14.28 20.72 13.82
CA VAL A 49 14.44 22.11 14.27
C VAL A 49 13.92 23.02 13.17
N VAL A 50 12.83 23.73 13.44
CA VAL A 50 12.23 24.69 12.52
C VAL A 50 12.61 26.12 12.96
N GLU A 51 13.60 26.69 12.32
CA GLU A 51 14.02 28.09 12.59
C GLU A 51 12.99 29.08 12.07
N ARG A 52 12.40 28.79 10.91
CA ARG A 52 11.36 29.62 10.29
C ARG A 52 10.29 28.74 9.66
N PRO A 53 9.02 28.88 10.06
CA PRO A 53 7.92 28.15 9.44
C PRO A 53 7.79 28.50 7.96
N GLY A 54 7.44 27.50 7.15
CA GLY A 54 7.25 27.68 5.71
C GLY A 54 6.75 26.43 5.01
N THR A 55 6.37 26.62 3.75
CA THR A 55 5.88 25.54 2.88
C THR A 55 6.51 25.67 1.51
N SER A 56 7.04 24.60 0.98
CA SER A 56 7.67 24.57 -0.35
C SER A 56 7.38 23.23 -1.05
N THR A 57 7.56 23.19 -2.36
CA THR A 57 7.42 21.96 -3.15
C THR A 57 8.68 21.70 -3.96
N VAL A 58 9.14 20.46 -4.00
CA VAL A 58 10.31 20.07 -4.80
C VAL A 58 10.11 18.70 -5.44
N SER A 59 10.84 18.43 -6.52
CA SER A 59 10.84 17.12 -7.15
C SER A 59 11.14 16.00 -6.14
N ALA A 60 10.18 15.12 -5.91
CA ALA A 60 10.30 13.99 -4.98
C ALA A 60 11.44 13.04 -5.39
N VAL A 61 11.59 12.79 -6.69
CA VAL A 61 12.65 11.94 -7.23
C VAL A 61 14.02 12.55 -6.99
N THR A 62 14.18 13.85 -7.28
CA THR A 62 15.48 14.54 -7.11
C THR A 62 15.87 14.64 -5.65
N LEU A 63 14.94 15.02 -4.77
CA LEU A 63 15.20 15.09 -3.33
C LEU A 63 15.61 13.72 -2.78
N HIS A 64 14.88 12.67 -3.15
CA HIS A 64 15.22 11.30 -2.76
C HIS A 64 16.62 10.88 -3.24
N GLU A 65 16.98 11.15 -4.51
CA GLU A 65 18.30 10.79 -5.04
C GLU A 65 19.45 11.53 -4.35
N ILE A 66 19.21 12.77 -3.92
CA ILE A 66 20.17 13.54 -3.11
C ILE A 66 20.33 12.89 -1.74
N VAL A 67 19.22 12.76 -1.00
CA VAL A 67 19.25 12.29 0.40
C VAL A 67 19.80 10.87 0.49
N ARG A 68 19.46 9.99 -0.45
CA ARG A 68 19.97 8.61 -0.50
C ARG A 68 21.51 8.52 -0.65
N LYS A 69 22.14 9.56 -1.20
CA LYS A 69 23.59 9.59 -1.44
C LYS A 69 24.37 10.32 -0.33
N LEU A 70 23.67 10.92 0.62
CA LEU A 70 24.30 11.53 1.77
C LEU A 70 24.80 10.43 2.73
N PRO A 71 25.90 10.67 3.47
CA PRO A 71 26.32 9.77 4.53
C PRO A 71 25.25 9.59 5.61
N ASP A 72 25.15 8.39 6.17
CA ASP A 72 24.22 8.12 7.26
C ASP A 72 24.49 9.05 8.46
N GLY A 73 23.40 9.53 9.06
CA GLY A 73 23.48 10.46 10.20
C GLY A 73 23.78 11.92 9.81
N SER A 74 23.83 12.26 8.51
CA SER A 74 24.00 13.65 8.07
C SER A 74 22.85 14.54 8.54
N LEU A 75 23.20 15.71 9.10
CA LEU A 75 22.23 16.78 9.30
C LEU A 75 21.90 17.41 7.95
N VAL A 76 20.61 17.47 7.62
CA VAL A 76 20.11 18.06 6.37
C VAL A 76 19.34 19.33 6.71
N THR A 77 19.75 20.45 6.13
CA THR A 77 19.05 21.74 6.25
C THR A 77 18.31 22.03 4.96
N LEU A 78 17.04 22.37 5.08
CA LEU A 78 16.18 22.81 3.97
C LEU A 78 15.87 24.29 4.14
N ALA A 79 16.15 25.11 3.15
CA ALA A 79 15.88 26.53 3.18
C ALA A 79 15.24 27.01 1.88
N ASP A 80 14.10 27.71 2.01
CA ASP A 80 13.41 28.40 0.92
C ASP A 80 13.33 29.89 1.26
N ASP A 81 13.82 30.75 0.39
CA ASP A 81 13.79 32.19 0.57
C ASP A 81 12.44 32.82 0.14
N GLY A 82 11.57 32.03 -0.48
CA GLY A 82 10.24 32.44 -0.95
C GLY A 82 10.26 33.36 -2.16
N ALA A 83 11.43 33.78 -2.64
CA ALA A 83 11.57 34.77 -3.73
C ALA A 83 12.22 34.20 -4.98
N SER A 84 13.19 33.29 -4.82
CA SER A 84 13.97 32.73 -5.95
C SER A 84 13.27 31.61 -6.69
N GLY A 85 12.17 31.05 -6.16
CA GLY A 85 11.54 29.85 -6.67
C GLY A 85 12.45 28.61 -6.53
N ARG A 86 13.30 28.59 -5.51
CA ARG A 86 14.26 27.52 -5.26
C ARG A 86 14.35 27.16 -3.79
N LEU A 87 14.42 25.86 -3.53
CA LEU A 87 14.73 25.29 -2.23
C LEU A 87 16.21 24.88 -2.21
N THR A 88 16.93 25.31 -1.20
CA THR A 88 18.30 24.87 -0.93
C THR A 88 18.29 23.66 -0.01
N VAL A 89 19.09 22.65 -0.34
CA VAL A 89 19.31 21.43 0.46
C VAL A 89 20.80 21.39 0.83
N GLU A 90 21.12 21.54 2.09
CA GLU A 90 22.50 21.55 2.58
C GLU A 90 22.78 20.35 3.48
N ALA A 91 23.92 19.69 3.28
CA ALA A 91 24.39 18.62 4.14
C ALA A 91 25.92 18.58 4.14
N GLY A 92 26.52 18.94 5.25
CA GLY A 92 27.97 19.05 5.39
C GLY A 92 28.57 20.01 4.36
N ARG A 93 29.36 19.51 3.39
CA ARG A 93 29.95 20.31 2.30
C ARG A 93 29.11 20.33 1.03
N SER A 94 28.02 19.62 1.01
CA SER A 94 27.13 19.53 -0.16
C SER A 94 26.05 20.58 -0.08
N ASN A 95 25.86 21.31 -1.19
CA ASN A 95 24.80 22.29 -1.34
C ASN A 95 24.11 22.07 -2.68
N PHE A 96 22.79 21.91 -2.67
CA PHE A 96 21.96 21.69 -3.84
C PHE A 96 20.86 22.75 -3.88
N SER A 97 20.56 23.25 -5.06
CA SER A 97 19.49 24.22 -5.28
C SER A 97 18.46 23.60 -6.24
N LEU A 98 17.27 23.34 -5.73
CA LEU A 98 16.18 22.69 -6.43
C LEU A 98 15.10 23.69 -6.84
N ALA A 99 14.60 23.59 -8.06
CA ALA A 99 13.47 24.39 -8.49
C ALA A 99 12.20 23.96 -7.72
N THR A 100 11.40 24.96 -7.32
CA THR A 100 10.10 24.76 -6.67
C THR A 100 8.96 25.05 -7.63
N LEU A 101 7.78 24.54 -7.32
CA LEU A 101 6.52 24.93 -7.96
C LEU A 101 5.62 25.61 -6.89
N PRO A 102 4.64 26.44 -7.30
CA PRO A 102 3.72 27.07 -6.38
C PRO A 102 3.00 26.01 -5.51
N LYS A 103 3.01 26.22 -4.21
CA LYS A 103 2.34 25.30 -3.25
C LYS A 103 0.84 25.27 -3.44
N GLU A 104 0.28 26.35 -3.97
CA GLU A 104 -1.14 26.52 -4.26
C GLU A 104 -1.63 25.55 -5.36
N ASP A 105 -0.72 25.09 -6.20
CA ASP A 105 -1.01 24.08 -7.25
C ASP A 105 -1.01 22.65 -6.70
N PHE A 106 -0.54 22.45 -5.45
CA PHE A 106 -0.49 21.11 -4.87
C PHE A 106 -1.88 20.68 -4.40
N PRO A 107 -2.44 19.58 -4.97
CA PRO A 107 -3.78 19.15 -4.64
C PRO A 107 -3.83 18.52 -3.25
N GLU A 108 -4.88 18.84 -2.51
CA GLU A 108 -5.20 18.20 -1.25
C GLU A 108 -6.34 17.19 -1.45
N MET A 109 -6.17 15.97 -0.93
CA MET A 109 -7.30 15.04 -0.88
C MET A 109 -8.33 15.58 0.11
N THR A 110 -9.53 15.86 -0.38
CA THR A 110 -10.66 16.36 0.43
C THR A 110 -10.83 15.47 1.67
N THR A 111 -10.93 16.10 2.83
CA THR A 111 -11.28 15.43 4.07
C THR A 111 -12.68 14.83 3.92
N SER A 112 -12.79 13.51 3.92
CA SER A 112 -14.07 12.81 3.94
C SER A 112 -14.41 12.45 5.37
N GLU A 113 -15.69 12.45 5.71
CA GLU A 113 -16.12 11.83 6.97
C GLU A 113 -15.95 10.31 6.82
N TYR A 114 -15.19 9.73 7.75
CA TYR A 114 -15.08 8.29 7.85
C TYR A 114 -16.22 7.77 8.70
N THR A 115 -16.81 6.66 8.29
CA THR A 115 -17.96 6.07 8.98
C THR A 115 -17.56 5.10 10.07
N VAL A 116 -16.37 4.50 9.94
CA VAL A 116 -15.84 3.50 10.88
C VAL A 116 -14.34 3.70 11.07
N ASP A 117 -13.91 3.65 12.31
CA ASP A 117 -12.50 3.60 12.72
C ASP A 117 -12.25 2.36 13.57
N PHE A 118 -11.21 1.60 13.26
CA PHE A 118 -10.77 0.46 14.05
C PHE A 118 -9.26 0.34 14.04
N THR A 119 -8.73 -0.41 15.00
CA THR A 119 -7.28 -0.66 15.14
C THR A 119 -6.97 -2.13 14.85
N VAL A 120 -5.92 -2.36 14.09
CA VAL A 120 -5.42 -3.70 13.75
C VAL A 120 -3.91 -3.73 13.85
N SER A 121 -3.31 -4.85 14.29
CA SER A 121 -1.86 -4.97 14.31
C SER A 121 -1.27 -4.98 12.89
N ALA A 122 -0.07 -4.42 12.75
CA ALA A 122 0.66 -4.45 11.47
C ALA A 122 0.87 -5.88 10.97
N MET A 123 1.18 -6.82 11.88
CA MET A 123 1.31 -8.24 11.55
C MET A 123 0.03 -8.82 10.92
N THR A 124 -1.14 -8.53 11.52
CA THR A 124 -2.43 -9.01 11.00
C THR A 124 -2.73 -8.42 9.62
N LEU A 125 -2.60 -7.10 9.47
CA LEU A 125 -2.87 -6.42 8.19
C LEU A 125 -1.90 -6.88 7.10
N ARG A 126 -0.62 -7.05 7.44
CA ARG A 126 0.40 -7.61 6.54
C ARG A 126 0.02 -9.01 6.07
N ARG A 127 -0.37 -9.90 7.00
CA ARG A 127 -0.80 -11.25 6.67
C ARG A 127 -2.01 -11.25 5.73
N LEU A 128 -3.02 -10.42 5.99
CA LEU A 128 -4.20 -10.26 5.16
C LEU A 128 -3.81 -9.87 3.72
N PHE A 129 -2.95 -8.87 3.56
CA PHE A 129 -2.54 -8.38 2.25
C PHE A 129 -1.57 -9.34 1.54
N ASP A 130 -0.56 -9.87 2.23
CA ASP A 130 0.44 -10.76 1.60
C ASP A 130 -0.19 -12.07 1.12
N LYS A 131 -1.21 -12.57 1.82
CA LYS A 131 -1.91 -13.82 1.46
C LYS A 131 -3.03 -13.62 0.44
N SER A 132 -3.38 -12.39 0.07
CA SER A 132 -4.43 -12.10 -0.93
C SER A 132 -3.91 -11.39 -2.18
N LYS A 133 -2.93 -10.49 -2.07
CA LYS A 133 -2.48 -9.62 -3.17
C LYS A 133 -2.05 -10.33 -4.46
N PHE A 134 -1.58 -11.59 -4.37
CA PHE A 134 -1.12 -12.34 -5.54
C PHE A 134 -2.26 -12.72 -6.49
N ALA A 135 -3.51 -12.74 -5.99
CA ALA A 135 -4.69 -13.06 -6.77
C ALA A 135 -5.41 -11.82 -7.34
N ILE A 136 -4.89 -10.61 -7.10
CA ILE A 136 -5.47 -9.38 -7.66
C ILE A 136 -5.35 -9.39 -9.18
N SER A 137 -6.44 -9.05 -9.89
CA SER A 137 -6.45 -8.92 -11.35
C SER A 137 -5.60 -7.72 -11.81
N THR A 138 -5.09 -7.82 -13.03
CA THR A 138 -4.43 -6.73 -13.74
C THR A 138 -5.17 -6.32 -15.00
N GLU A 139 -6.35 -6.89 -15.25
CA GLU A 139 -7.18 -6.59 -16.41
C GLU A 139 -7.92 -5.26 -16.21
N GLU A 140 -7.75 -4.32 -17.10
CA GLU A 140 -8.39 -3.01 -17.05
C GLU A 140 -9.91 -3.08 -17.22
N THR A 141 -10.41 -4.03 -17.98
CA THR A 141 -11.85 -4.20 -18.23
C THR A 141 -12.61 -4.69 -17.01
N ARG A 142 -11.93 -5.37 -16.07
CA ARG A 142 -12.48 -5.86 -14.81
C ARG A 142 -11.90 -5.09 -13.62
N TYR A 143 -11.96 -3.75 -13.70
CA TYR A 143 -11.34 -2.85 -12.72
C TYR A 143 -11.75 -3.13 -11.26
N TYR A 144 -12.98 -3.61 -11.03
CA TYR A 144 -13.48 -3.99 -9.70
C TYR A 144 -12.77 -5.22 -9.10
N LEU A 145 -11.92 -5.92 -9.87
CA LEU A 145 -11.02 -6.98 -9.40
C LEU A 145 -9.58 -6.50 -9.23
N ASN A 146 -9.27 -5.24 -9.52
CA ASN A 146 -7.90 -4.69 -9.45
C ASN A 146 -7.49 -4.27 -8.02
N GLY A 147 -8.10 -4.89 -7.02
CA GLY A 147 -7.85 -4.65 -5.61
C GLY A 147 -8.17 -5.84 -4.73
N VAL A 148 -8.05 -5.63 -3.44
CA VAL A 148 -8.45 -6.58 -2.39
C VAL A 148 -9.79 -6.14 -1.82
N TYR A 149 -10.76 -7.03 -1.80
CA TYR A 149 -12.03 -6.80 -1.12
C TYR A 149 -11.87 -7.04 0.37
N LEU A 150 -11.91 -5.96 1.14
CA LEU A 150 -11.83 -5.97 2.60
C LEU A 150 -13.23 -5.74 3.18
N HIS A 151 -13.73 -6.69 3.95
CA HIS A 151 -15.08 -6.62 4.50
C HIS A 151 -15.25 -7.49 5.75
N VAL A 152 -16.35 -7.28 6.46
CA VAL A 152 -16.81 -8.18 7.54
C VAL A 152 -17.57 -9.36 6.93
N ALA A 153 -17.26 -10.55 7.37
CA ALA A 153 -17.93 -11.78 6.93
C ALA A 153 -18.23 -12.71 8.10
N LYS A 154 -19.12 -13.67 7.88
CA LYS A 154 -19.32 -14.77 8.82
C LYS A 154 -18.16 -15.76 8.68
N GLY A 155 -17.50 -16.04 9.78
CA GLY A 155 -16.57 -17.13 9.98
C GLY A 155 -17.23 -18.29 10.73
N ASP A 156 -16.43 -19.30 11.08
CA ASP A 156 -16.92 -20.49 11.78
C ASP A 156 -17.32 -20.15 13.24
N ASP A 157 -16.54 -19.30 13.92
CA ASP A 157 -16.73 -18.96 15.33
C ASP A 157 -17.28 -17.53 15.55
N GLY A 158 -17.74 -16.86 14.51
CA GLY A 158 -18.26 -15.49 14.60
C GLY A 158 -17.95 -14.61 13.41
N ASP A 159 -18.11 -13.29 13.58
CA ASP A 159 -17.77 -12.34 12.55
C ASP A 159 -16.23 -12.19 12.44
N VAL A 160 -15.73 -12.10 11.22
CA VAL A 160 -14.29 -11.98 10.92
C VAL A 160 -14.01 -10.81 9.99
N LEU A 161 -12.82 -10.24 10.06
CA LEU A 161 -12.29 -9.34 9.05
C LEU A 161 -11.70 -10.20 7.91
N ARG A 162 -12.26 -10.08 6.73
CA ARG A 162 -11.92 -10.90 5.57
C ARG A 162 -11.33 -10.08 4.44
N CYS A 163 -10.23 -10.59 3.87
CA CYS A 163 -9.66 -10.14 2.61
C CYS A 163 -9.90 -11.18 1.51
N VAL A 164 -10.39 -10.73 0.36
CA VAL A 164 -10.58 -11.58 -0.83
C VAL A 164 -9.99 -10.90 -2.05
N ALA A 165 -9.30 -11.66 -2.88
CA ALA A 165 -8.87 -11.22 -4.19
C ALA A 165 -9.06 -12.35 -5.22
N THR A 166 -9.37 -11.99 -6.45
CA THR A 166 -9.49 -12.93 -7.57
C THR A 166 -9.20 -12.23 -8.90
N ASP A 167 -8.65 -12.97 -9.84
CA ASP A 167 -8.48 -12.58 -11.24
C ASP A 167 -9.41 -13.36 -12.18
N GLY A 168 -10.34 -14.15 -11.62
CA GLY A 168 -11.24 -15.03 -12.35
C GLY A 168 -10.69 -16.44 -12.64
N HIS A 169 -9.37 -16.67 -12.41
CA HIS A 169 -8.73 -17.97 -12.56
C HIS A 169 -8.32 -18.57 -11.23
N ARG A 170 -7.96 -17.74 -10.28
CA ARG A 170 -7.62 -18.09 -8.90
C ARG A 170 -8.28 -17.14 -7.93
N LEU A 171 -8.50 -17.61 -6.72
CA LEU A 171 -9.09 -16.84 -5.63
C LEU A 171 -8.25 -17.03 -4.37
N ALA A 172 -7.98 -15.94 -3.68
CA ALA A 172 -7.41 -15.95 -2.35
C ALA A 172 -8.44 -15.41 -1.36
N ARG A 173 -8.64 -16.13 -0.25
CA ARG A 173 -9.45 -15.71 0.89
C ARG A 173 -8.63 -15.89 2.15
N ILE A 174 -8.58 -14.86 2.98
CA ILE A 174 -7.89 -14.90 4.26
C ILE A 174 -8.73 -14.18 5.32
N ASP A 175 -8.85 -14.78 6.48
CA ASP A 175 -9.63 -14.30 7.60
C ASP A 175 -8.71 -13.92 8.76
N ALA A 176 -9.10 -12.91 9.51
CA ALA A 176 -8.53 -12.51 10.78
C ALA A 176 -9.65 -12.20 11.77
N ASP A 177 -9.33 -12.19 13.06
CA ASP A 177 -10.26 -11.77 14.09
C ASP A 177 -10.81 -10.39 13.77
N LEU A 178 -12.11 -10.20 14.04
CA LEU A 178 -12.75 -8.91 13.79
C LEU A 178 -12.27 -7.90 14.83
N PRO A 179 -11.62 -6.79 14.41
CA PRO A 179 -11.26 -5.73 15.34
C PRO A 179 -12.47 -5.09 16.00
N GLU A 180 -12.29 -4.56 17.20
CA GLU A 180 -13.32 -3.74 17.84
C GLU A 180 -13.72 -2.59 16.91
N ASN A 181 -15.00 -2.25 16.90
CA ASN A 181 -15.64 -1.21 16.09
C ASN A 181 -15.67 -1.49 14.57
N ALA A 182 -15.04 -2.54 14.05
CA ALA A 182 -15.05 -2.84 12.62
C ALA A 182 -16.38 -3.43 12.11
N LYS A 183 -17.28 -3.85 13.01
CA LYS A 183 -18.50 -4.62 12.65
C LYS A 183 -19.40 -3.94 11.62
N GLN A 184 -19.45 -2.61 11.64
CA GLN A 184 -20.31 -1.83 10.74
C GLN A 184 -19.55 -1.24 9.54
N MET A 185 -18.29 -1.66 9.31
CA MET A 185 -17.56 -1.15 8.17
C MET A 185 -18.22 -1.57 6.85
N PRO A 186 -18.30 -0.66 5.88
CA PRO A 186 -18.70 -1.03 4.53
C PRO A 186 -17.65 -1.97 3.92
N GLY A 187 -18.09 -2.91 3.10
CA GLY A 187 -17.14 -3.67 2.28
C GLY A 187 -16.51 -2.77 1.23
N ILE A 188 -15.19 -2.71 1.19
CA ILE A 188 -14.43 -1.84 0.29
C ILE A 188 -13.45 -2.63 -0.57
N ILE A 189 -13.19 -2.13 -1.79
CA ILE A 189 -12.16 -2.70 -2.66
C ILE A 189 -10.93 -1.78 -2.59
N VAL A 190 -9.91 -2.22 -1.85
CA VAL A 190 -8.64 -1.49 -1.68
C VAL A 190 -7.79 -1.69 -2.93
N PRO A 191 -7.41 -0.61 -3.66
CA PRO A 191 -6.68 -0.74 -4.92
C PRO A 191 -5.33 -1.45 -4.75
N ARG A 192 -4.88 -2.16 -5.78
CA ARG A 192 -3.60 -2.88 -5.80
C ARG A 192 -2.40 -1.99 -5.43
N LYS A 193 -2.35 -0.75 -5.94
CA LYS A 193 -1.30 0.22 -5.60
C LYS A 193 -1.32 0.53 -4.12
N THR A 194 -2.48 0.81 -3.56
CA THR A 194 -2.67 1.08 -2.13
C THR A 194 -2.23 -0.08 -1.26
N VAL A 195 -2.63 -1.31 -1.59
CA VAL A 195 -2.16 -2.53 -0.88
C VAL A 195 -0.64 -2.61 -0.89
N GLY A 196 -0.01 -2.30 -2.03
CA GLY A 196 1.45 -2.28 -2.16
C GLY A 196 2.13 -1.21 -1.31
N GLU A 197 1.56 -0.02 -1.23
CA GLU A 197 2.11 1.09 -0.44
C GLU A 197 1.90 0.86 1.06
N VAL A 198 0.69 0.48 1.48
CA VAL A 198 0.43 0.14 2.90
C VAL A 198 1.38 -0.96 3.37
N ARG A 199 1.61 -1.99 2.53
CA ARG A 199 2.53 -3.09 2.88
C ARG A 199 3.94 -2.62 3.27
N LYS A 200 4.43 -1.52 2.67
CA LYS A 200 5.74 -0.94 2.99
C LYS A 200 5.75 -0.20 4.33
N LEU A 201 4.59 0.14 4.87
CA LEU A 201 4.44 0.78 6.18
C LEU A 201 4.38 -0.23 7.34
N LEU A 202 4.24 -1.53 7.04
CA LEU A 202 3.99 -2.61 8.00
C LEU A 202 5.29 -3.38 8.34
N ASP A 203 6.40 -2.68 8.58
CA ASP A 203 7.69 -3.33 8.86
C ASP A 203 7.83 -3.75 10.34
N ASP A 204 7.18 -3.03 11.25
CA ASP A 204 7.15 -3.35 12.68
C ASP A 204 5.88 -4.16 13.00
N ASP A 205 6.06 -5.43 13.38
CA ASP A 205 4.97 -6.37 13.63
C ASP A 205 4.08 -5.98 14.81
N ASP A 206 4.64 -5.30 15.80
CA ASP A 206 3.95 -4.90 17.02
C ASP A 206 3.21 -3.55 16.86
N ALA A 207 3.48 -2.83 15.79
CA ALA A 207 2.82 -1.55 15.53
C ALA A 207 1.31 -1.71 15.36
N GLN A 208 0.58 -0.75 15.93
CA GLN A 208 -0.87 -0.65 15.78
C GLN A 208 -1.21 0.32 14.64
N ILE A 209 -2.07 -0.12 13.75
CA ILE A 209 -2.52 0.65 12.59
C ILE A 209 -3.97 1.04 12.81
N VAL A 210 -4.24 2.34 12.83
CA VAL A 210 -5.63 2.83 12.81
C VAL A 210 -6.11 2.86 11.37
N VAL A 211 -7.21 2.15 11.12
CA VAL A 211 -7.85 2.08 9.80
C VAL A 211 -9.17 2.82 9.86
N SER A 212 -9.31 3.87 9.06
CA SER A 212 -10.54 4.64 8.90
C SER A 212 -11.16 4.33 7.54
N VAL A 213 -12.44 4.00 7.53
CA VAL A 213 -13.14 3.56 6.31
C VAL A 213 -14.38 4.40 6.05
N SER A 214 -14.58 4.74 4.78
CA SER A 214 -15.84 5.26 4.24
C SER A 214 -16.18 4.52 2.94
N GLU A 215 -17.32 4.81 2.34
CA GLU A 215 -17.70 4.22 1.05
C GLU A 215 -16.74 4.58 -0.10
N THR A 216 -16.02 5.69 0.00
CA THR A 216 -15.19 6.22 -1.09
C THR A 216 -13.70 6.25 -0.78
N LYS A 217 -13.31 6.13 0.50
CA LYS A 217 -11.91 6.26 0.93
C LYS A 217 -11.58 5.31 2.07
N VAL A 218 -10.31 4.97 2.13
CA VAL A 218 -9.68 4.28 3.26
C VAL A 218 -8.43 5.04 3.68
N ARG A 219 -8.20 5.13 4.98
CA ARG A 219 -7.02 5.76 5.58
C ARG A 219 -6.35 4.79 6.54
N PHE A 220 -5.04 4.70 6.43
CA PHE A 220 -4.18 3.92 7.32
C PHE A 220 -3.24 4.88 8.05
N VAL A 221 -3.24 4.84 9.37
CA VAL A 221 -2.41 5.71 10.21
C VAL A 221 -1.48 4.86 11.06
N THR A 222 -0.19 5.11 10.92
CA THR A 222 0.86 4.66 11.82
C THR A 222 1.25 5.80 12.76
N GLN A 223 2.29 5.62 13.57
CA GLN A 223 2.79 6.68 14.45
C GLN A 223 3.16 7.96 13.68
N ASP A 224 3.86 7.84 12.54
CA ASP A 224 4.44 8.98 11.83
C ASP A 224 3.84 9.18 10.44
N VAL A 225 3.16 8.16 9.89
CA VAL A 225 2.67 8.16 8.51
C VAL A 225 1.17 8.02 8.46
N THR A 226 0.56 8.85 7.64
CA THR A 226 -0.85 8.73 7.23
C THR A 226 -0.91 8.45 5.73
N LEU A 227 -1.52 7.34 5.35
CA LEU A 227 -1.80 7.02 3.95
C LEU A 227 -3.31 7.04 3.74
N THR A 228 -3.78 7.87 2.85
CA THR A 228 -5.18 7.95 2.42
C THR A 228 -5.30 7.50 0.98
N SER A 229 -6.30 6.69 0.68
CA SER A 229 -6.56 6.21 -0.67
C SER A 229 -8.03 6.26 -1.01
N LYS A 230 -8.37 6.61 -2.25
CA LYS A 230 -9.67 6.26 -2.79
C LYS A 230 -9.82 4.74 -2.84
N VAL A 231 -11.02 4.23 -2.66
CA VAL A 231 -11.35 2.84 -2.92
C VAL A 231 -11.86 2.68 -4.35
N ILE A 232 -11.83 1.48 -4.89
CA ILE A 232 -12.39 1.20 -6.20
C ILE A 232 -13.93 1.26 -6.10
N ASP A 233 -14.53 2.15 -6.87
CA ASP A 233 -15.99 2.24 -7.00
C ASP A 233 -16.48 1.08 -7.86
N GLY A 234 -17.09 0.09 -7.23
CA GLY A 234 -17.57 -1.12 -7.89
C GLY A 234 -18.07 -2.16 -6.91
N THR A 235 -18.80 -3.13 -7.42
CA THR A 235 -19.29 -4.25 -6.64
C THR A 235 -18.38 -5.46 -6.83
N PHE A 236 -17.77 -5.93 -5.73
CA PHE A 236 -17.00 -7.17 -5.77
C PHE A 236 -17.94 -8.35 -5.97
N PRO A 237 -17.63 -9.32 -6.86
CA PRO A 237 -18.52 -10.44 -7.14
C PRO A 237 -18.74 -11.33 -5.92
N ASP A 238 -19.89 -12.02 -5.89
CA ASP A 238 -20.17 -13.02 -4.87
C ASP A 238 -19.25 -14.24 -5.04
N TYR A 239 -18.10 -14.15 -4.42
CA TYR A 239 -17.04 -15.17 -4.48
C TYR A 239 -17.42 -16.47 -3.77
N SER A 240 -18.44 -16.47 -2.91
CA SER A 240 -18.88 -17.68 -2.19
C SER A 240 -19.37 -18.76 -3.16
N ARG A 241 -19.91 -18.34 -4.29
CA ARG A 241 -20.44 -19.24 -5.33
C ARG A 241 -19.38 -20.00 -6.11
N VAL A 242 -18.14 -19.49 -6.12
CA VAL A 242 -17.04 -20.12 -6.87
C VAL A 242 -16.13 -20.97 -5.99
N ILE A 243 -16.31 -20.93 -4.67
CA ILE A 243 -15.56 -21.79 -3.74
C ILE A 243 -16.18 -23.19 -3.77
N PRO A 244 -15.41 -24.21 -4.18
CA PRO A 244 -15.92 -25.58 -4.22
C PRO A 244 -16.35 -26.07 -2.84
N SER A 245 -17.49 -26.74 -2.78
CA SER A 245 -18.02 -27.37 -1.58
C SER A 245 -18.27 -28.87 -1.85
N GLY A 246 -18.22 -29.67 -0.80
CA GLY A 246 -18.51 -31.11 -0.91
C GLY A 246 -17.35 -31.95 -1.46
N ASN A 247 -16.12 -31.43 -1.51
CA ASN A 247 -14.95 -32.20 -1.86
C ASN A 247 -14.65 -33.26 -0.78
N THR A 248 -14.70 -34.53 -1.16
CA THR A 248 -14.49 -35.66 -0.23
C THR A 248 -13.05 -36.16 -0.23
N ARG A 249 -12.27 -35.86 -1.30
CA ARG A 249 -10.89 -36.27 -1.42
C ARG A 249 -9.98 -35.12 -0.99
N LYS A 250 -9.08 -35.39 -0.05
CA LYS A 250 -8.13 -34.41 0.48
C LYS A 250 -6.71 -34.86 0.11
N LEU A 251 -5.90 -33.90 -0.31
CA LEU A 251 -4.43 -34.04 -0.45
C LEU A 251 -3.81 -33.19 0.65
N GLU A 252 -2.97 -33.81 1.47
CA GLU A 252 -2.19 -33.16 2.52
C GLU A 252 -0.71 -33.37 2.24
N VAL A 253 0.03 -32.28 2.06
CA VAL A 253 1.46 -32.30 1.69
C VAL A 253 2.19 -31.16 2.42
N ASP A 254 3.51 -31.35 2.63
CA ASP A 254 4.35 -30.25 3.09
C ASP A 254 4.42 -29.15 2.03
N ALA A 255 4.11 -27.92 2.45
CA ALA A 255 4.00 -26.79 1.53
C ALA A 255 5.35 -26.41 0.89
N ALA A 256 6.46 -26.53 1.65
CA ALA A 256 7.79 -26.18 1.15
C ALA A 256 8.29 -27.20 0.14
N ASP A 257 8.09 -28.50 0.39
CA ASP A 257 8.50 -29.57 -0.52
C ASP A 257 7.63 -29.57 -1.77
N PHE A 258 6.33 -29.34 -1.65
CA PHE A 258 5.43 -29.20 -2.80
C PHE A 258 5.83 -28.00 -3.67
N ALA A 259 6.08 -26.83 -3.08
CA ALA A 259 6.52 -25.64 -3.81
C ALA A 259 7.81 -25.89 -4.58
N LYS A 260 8.82 -26.53 -3.97
CA LYS A 260 10.09 -26.90 -4.63
C LYS A 260 9.88 -27.89 -5.77
N ALA A 261 8.94 -28.83 -5.63
CA ALA A 261 8.65 -29.82 -6.67
C ALA A 261 7.97 -29.15 -7.86
N VAL A 262 6.97 -28.28 -7.60
CA VAL A 262 6.29 -27.50 -8.65
C VAL A 262 7.27 -26.59 -9.39
N ASP A 263 8.15 -25.88 -8.67
CA ASP A 263 9.16 -24.99 -9.26
C ASP A 263 10.09 -25.74 -10.22
N ARG A 264 10.56 -26.94 -9.83
CA ARG A 264 11.40 -27.79 -10.69
C ARG A 264 10.72 -28.19 -11.99
N VAL A 265 9.47 -28.66 -11.92
CA VAL A 265 8.77 -29.11 -13.14
C VAL A 265 8.32 -27.96 -14.00
N ALA A 266 7.98 -26.81 -13.38
CA ALA A 266 7.63 -25.59 -14.09
C ALA A 266 8.77 -25.02 -14.95
N THR A 267 10.04 -25.34 -14.62
CA THR A 267 11.22 -24.89 -15.35
C THR A 267 11.22 -25.38 -16.81
N VAL A 268 10.71 -26.58 -17.07
CA VAL A 268 10.66 -27.17 -18.41
C VAL A 268 9.32 -26.91 -19.12
N SER A 269 8.39 -26.24 -18.48
CA SER A 269 7.13 -25.86 -19.10
C SER A 269 7.35 -24.75 -20.12
N SER A 270 7.18 -25.07 -21.40
CA SER A 270 7.36 -24.14 -22.52
C SER A 270 6.10 -23.37 -22.89
N GLU A 271 4.96 -23.74 -22.35
CA GLU A 271 3.67 -23.14 -22.67
C GLU A 271 3.43 -21.82 -21.91
N ARG A 272 2.66 -20.92 -22.51
CA ARG A 272 2.26 -19.66 -21.88
C ARG A 272 1.54 -19.84 -20.54
N SER A 273 0.81 -20.95 -20.38
CA SER A 273 0.06 -21.29 -19.17
C SER A 273 0.94 -21.81 -18.03
N ARG A 274 2.17 -22.28 -18.31
CA ARG A 274 3.06 -22.96 -17.36
C ARG A 274 2.31 -24.04 -16.53
N ALA A 275 1.43 -24.78 -17.20
CA ALA A 275 0.62 -25.79 -16.56
C ALA A 275 1.48 -26.95 -16.03
N VAL A 276 1.15 -27.42 -14.83
CA VAL A 276 1.74 -28.63 -14.22
C VAL A 276 0.63 -29.63 -14.07
N LYS A 277 0.81 -30.83 -14.69
CA LYS A 277 -0.13 -31.95 -14.52
C LYS A 277 0.15 -32.63 -13.19
N MET A 278 -0.88 -32.81 -12.38
CA MET A 278 -0.83 -33.55 -11.13
C MET A 278 -1.56 -34.87 -11.29
N SER A 279 -0.94 -35.98 -10.91
CA SER A 279 -1.55 -37.29 -10.82
C SER A 279 -1.40 -37.84 -9.42
N LEU A 280 -2.52 -38.20 -8.82
CA LEU A 280 -2.64 -38.72 -7.45
C LEU A 280 -2.87 -40.22 -7.51
N ASP A 281 -2.11 -40.95 -6.73
CA ASP A 281 -2.29 -42.37 -6.40
C ASP A 281 -2.33 -42.51 -4.86
N GLU A 282 -2.56 -43.70 -4.33
CA GLU A 282 -2.78 -43.92 -2.89
C GLU A 282 -1.75 -43.22 -1.99
N ASP A 283 -0.44 -43.37 -2.30
CA ASP A 283 0.64 -42.77 -1.50
C ASP A 283 1.63 -41.97 -2.35
N ARG A 284 1.24 -41.55 -3.54
CA ARG A 284 2.15 -40.89 -4.48
C ARG A 284 1.47 -39.77 -5.23
N LEU A 285 2.11 -38.60 -5.18
CA LEU A 285 1.81 -37.44 -6.01
C LEU A 285 2.91 -37.33 -7.10
N ILE A 286 2.50 -37.35 -8.36
CA ILE A 286 3.37 -37.14 -9.51
C ILE A 286 3.04 -35.79 -10.13
N LEU A 287 4.07 -34.97 -10.37
CA LEU A 287 4.01 -33.69 -11.03
C LEU A 287 4.65 -33.77 -12.40
#